data_0db61fb4ac89350b6faa60b2efc2ad77
#
_entry.id   0db61fb4ac89350b6faa60b2efc2ad77
#
_cell.length_a   1.000
_cell.length_b   1.000
_cell.length_c   1.000
_cell.angle_alpha   90.00
_cell.angle_beta   90.00
_cell.angle_gamma   90.00
#
_symmetry.space_group_name_H-M   'P 1'
#
loop_
_entity.id
_entity.type
_entity.pdbx_description
1 polymer ?
#
loop_
_entity_poly.entity_id
_entity_poly.type
_entity_poly.pdbx_seq_one_letter_code
_entity_poly.pdbx_strand_id
1 'polypeptide(L)'
;MKRKMVIILAMLVLLLTGCVGDKVEQNKADLYYDENPPQLVPEVAEYYESLGITEEVRKNAEAVHGTYWINDEKEVTICWPEYWQDLYVIQAGQGITVYDKFSYDLSDGVMGNLWTIIVNTHEEFEWYMESEYYDDPYAEILGANSAVIGTDDEYVYILILPTDVQIDLEVEHAGEYYGAAMDNKEKFIADFLAVNHITVNEKAPNLN
;
A
#
# COMPACT_ATOMS: atom_id res chain seq x y z
N MET A 1 -48.31 37.87 0.06
CA MET A 1 -47.91 36.45 -0.03
C MET A 1 -46.84 36.19 -1.12
N LYS A 2 -46.83 36.85 -2.28
CA LYS A 2 -45.87 36.55 -3.38
C LYS A 2 -44.38 36.87 -3.09
N ARG A 3 -44.07 37.86 -2.24
CA ARG A 3 -42.69 38.24 -1.91
C ARG A 3 -41.99 37.25 -0.96
N LYS A 4 -42.73 36.57 -0.07
CA LYS A 4 -42.14 35.58 0.84
C LYS A 4 -41.76 34.26 0.13
N MET A 5 -42.50 33.92 -0.93
CA MET A 5 -42.26 32.70 -1.71
C MET A 5 -41.03 32.81 -2.59
N VAL A 6 -40.71 34.04 -3.06
CA VAL A 6 -39.47 34.26 -3.89
C VAL A 6 -38.20 34.16 -3.03
N ILE A 7 -38.28 34.62 -1.77
CA ILE A 7 -37.12 34.53 -0.85
C ILE A 7 -36.83 33.07 -0.45
N ILE A 8 -37.87 32.25 -0.23
CA ILE A 8 -37.73 30.83 0.08
C ILE A 8 -37.18 30.06 -1.11
N LEU A 9 -37.58 30.39 -2.33
CA LEU A 9 -37.07 29.76 -3.54
C LEU A 9 -35.60 30.15 -3.81
N ALA A 10 -35.24 31.41 -3.53
CA ALA A 10 -33.85 31.86 -3.64
C ALA A 10 -32.90 31.21 -2.59
N MET A 11 -33.40 31.00 -1.36
CA MET A 11 -32.66 30.26 -0.33
C MET A 11 -32.56 28.77 -0.67
N LEU A 12 -33.57 28.16 -1.27
CA LEU A 12 -33.51 26.76 -1.69
C LEU A 12 -32.51 26.54 -2.83
N VAL A 13 -32.41 27.49 -3.75
CA VAL A 13 -31.41 27.46 -4.85
C VAL A 13 -29.98 27.65 -4.30
N LEU A 14 -29.79 28.50 -3.29
CA LEU A 14 -28.49 28.71 -2.63
C LEU A 14 -28.06 27.47 -1.80
N LEU A 15 -29.02 26.71 -1.26
CA LEU A 15 -28.72 25.44 -0.56
C LEU A 15 -28.37 24.30 -1.53
N LEU A 16 -28.82 24.36 -2.79
CA LEU A 16 -28.51 23.37 -3.82
C LEU A 16 -27.19 23.67 -4.57
N THR A 17 -26.70 24.91 -4.51
CA THR A 17 -25.40 25.29 -5.10
C THR A 17 -24.23 25.21 -4.12
N GLY A 18 -24.50 24.96 -2.83
CA GLY A 18 -23.49 24.86 -1.76
C GLY A 18 -22.87 23.46 -1.59
N CYS A 19 -23.26 22.47 -2.42
CA CYS A 19 -22.63 21.15 -2.47
C CYS A 19 -22.06 20.87 -3.87
N VAL A 20 -21.39 21.87 -4.45
CA VAL A 20 -20.25 21.56 -5.29
C VAL A 20 -19.11 21.37 -4.29
N GLY A 21 -19.04 20.19 -3.69
CA GLY A 21 -17.80 19.69 -3.18
C GLY A 21 -16.82 19.86 -4.32
N ASP A 22 -15.74 20.59 -4.08
CA ASP A 22 -14.56 20.47 -4.92
C ASP A 22 -14.38 18.98 -5.11
N LYS A 23 -14.70 18.50 -6.30
CA LYS A 23 -14.11 17.27 -6.78
C LYS A 23 -12.64 17.63 -6.76
N VAL A 24 -11.95 17.18 -5.72
CA VAL A 24 -10.55 16.87 -5.84
C VAL A 24 -10.56 15.97 -7.06
N GLU A 25 -10.24 16.51 -8.22
CA GLU A 25 -9.77 15.73 -9.34
C GLU A 25 -8.54 15.03 -8.74
N GLN A 26 -8.79 13.88 -8.15
CA GLN A 26 -7.76 12.91 -7.92
C GLN A 26 -7.12 12.79 -9.29
N ASN A 27 -5.92 13.29 -9.42
CA ASN A 27 -5.06 13.02 -10.55
C ASN A 27 -4.91 11.51 -10.60
N LYS A 28 -5.85 10.86 -11.30
CA LYS A 28 -5.87 9.42 -11.52
C LYS A 28 -4.64 8.94 -12.27
N ALA A 29 -3.91 9.90 -12.87
CA ALA A 29 -2.93 9.58 -13.87
C ALA A 29 -1.56 9.18 -13.33
N ASP A 30 -1.16 9.69 -12.16
CA ASP A 30 0.27 9.68 -11.85
C ASP A 30 0.72 8.52 -10.95
N LEU A 31 -0.19 7.83 -10.26
CA LEU A 31 0.19 6.79 -9.31
C LEU A 31 0.54 5.43 -9.95
N TYR A 32 -0.04 5.08 -11.10
CA TYR A 32 0.10 3.72 -11.67
C TYR A 32 0.59 3.66 -13.10
N TYR A 33 0.70 4.80 -13.77
CA TYR A 33 1.19 4.83 -15.13
C TYR A 33 2.72 4.84 -15.12
N ASP A 34 3.32 3.68 -15.32
CA ASP A 34 4.74 3.58 -15.61
C ASP A 34 4.94 3.44 -17.11
N GLU A 35 5.27 4.56 -17.78
CA GLU A 35 5.58 4.55 -19.22
C GLU A 35 6.75 3.62 -19.55
N ASN A 36 7.60 3.34 -18.56
CA ASN A 36 8.78 2.50 -18.70
C ASN A 36 8.88 1.51 -17.53
N PRO A 37 7.99 0.48 -17.47
CA PRO A 37 8.07 -0.52 -16.42
C PRO A 37 9.46 -1.18 -16.41
N PRO A 38 9.99 -1.56 -15.25
CA PRO A 38 11.31 -2.15 -15.13
C PRO A 38 11.43 -3.36 -16.05
N GLN A 39 12.61 -3.50 -16.67
CA GLN A 39 12.89 -4.64 -17.52
C GLN A 39 13.01 -5.89 -16.66
N LEU A 40 12.18 -6.87 -16.92
CA LEU A 40 12.19 -8.14 -16.20
C LEU A 40 13.32 -9.03 -16.72
N VAL A 41 13.87 -9.84 -15.83
CA VAL A 41 14.74 -10.96 -16.24
C VAL A 41 13.92 -11.99 -17.03
N PRO A 42 14.52 -12.78 -17.93
CA PRO A 42 13.78 -13.65 -18.84
C PRO A 42 12.79 -14.58 -18.14
N GLU A 43 13.21 -15.19 -17.04
CA GLU A 43 12.41 -16.16 -16.27
C GLU A 43 11.15 -15.52 -15.69
N VAL A 44 11.28 -14.29 -15.16
CA VAL A 44 10.14 -13.50 -14.65
C VAL A 44 9.24 -13.02 -15.78
N ALA A 45 9.84 -12.63 -16.92
CA ALA A 45 9.05 -12.23 -18.09
C ALA A 45 8.20 -13.40 -18.61
N GLU A 46 8.77 -14.61 -18.74
CA GLU A 46 8.05 -15.82 -19.13
C GLU A 46 6.92 -16.17 -18.15
N TYR A 47 7.18 -16.04 -16.85
CA TYR A 47 6.15 -16.24 -15.82
C TYR A 47 5.00 -15.23 -15.97
N TYR A 48 5.29 -13.94 -16.11
CA TYR A 48 4.27 -12.91 -16.30
C TYR A 48 3.47 -13.13 -17.57
N GLU A 49 4.13 -13.46 -18.68
CA GLU A 49 3.45 -13.80 -19.94
C GLU A 49 2.54 -15.02 -19.81
N SER A 50 2.92 -16.02 -19.01
CA SER A 50 2.09 -17.19 -18.72
C SER A 50 0.78 -16.84 -17.99
N LEU A 51 0.78 -15.73 -17.23
CA LEU A 51 -0.38 -15.12 -16.58
C LEU A 51 -1.13 -14.13 -17.49
N GLY A 52 -0.65 -13.90 -18.72
CA GLY A 52 -1.20 -12.90 -19.62
C GLY A 52 -0.73 -11.46 -19.37
N ILE A 53 0.27 -11.28 -18.49
CA ILE A 53 0.81 -9.98 -18.10
C ILE A 53 1.95 -9.61 -19.05
N THR A 54 1.61 -9.13 -20.25
CA THR A 54 2.58 -8.67 -21.24
C THR A 54 3.12 -7.28 -20.89
N GLU A 55 4.18 -6.84 -21.58
CA GLU A 55 4.68 -5.47 -21.43
C GLU A 55 3.59 -4.42 -21.74
N GLU A 56 2.74 -4.69 -22.73
CA GLU A 56 1.62 -3.81 -23.09
C GLU A 56 0.58 -3.73 -21.97
N VAL A 57 0.23 -4.85 -21.34
CA VAL A 57 -0.66 -4.89 -20.16
C VAL A 57 -0.06 -4.07 -19.02
N ARG A 58 1.24 -4.22 -18.72
CA ARG A 58 1.91 -3.46 -17.67
C ARG A 58 1.92 -1.95 -17.94
N LYS A 59 2.16 -1.55 -19.20
CA LYS A 59 2.18 -0.14 -19.60
C LYS A 59 0.81 0.53 -19.57
N ASN A 60 -0.26 -0.20 -19.80
CA ASN A 60 -1.61 0.34 -19.93
C ASN A 60 -2.50 -0.04 -18.74
N ALA A 61 -1.93 -0.56 -17.66
CA ALA A 61 -2.70 -1.01 -16.50
C ALA A 61 -3.46 0.14 -15.84
N GLU A 62 -4.74 -0.08 -15.61
CA GLU A 62 -5.56 0.83 -14.82
C GLU A 62 -5.28 0.64 -13.32
N ALA A 63 -5.48 1.71 -12.55
CA ALA A 63 -5.41 1.65 -11.11
C ALA A 63 -6.67 1.02 -10.54
N VAL A 64 -6.51 0.03 -9.67
CA VAL A 64 -7.60 -0.52 -8.86
C VAL A 64 -7.40 -0.16 -7.40
N HIS A 65 -8.51 0.00 -6.69
CA HIS A 65 -8.52 0.39 -5.28
C HIS A 65 -9.23 -0.66 -4.45
N GLY A 66 -8.66 -1.03 -3.31
CA GLY A 66 -9.29 -1.87 -2.30
C GLY A 66 -9.31 -1.19 -0.95
N THR A 67 -10.40 -1.34 -0.22
CA THR A 67 -10.54 -0.86 1.16
C THR A 67 -10.32 -2.01 2.12
N TYR A 68 -9.48 -1.80 3.12
CA TYR A 68 -9.10 -2.78 4.11
C TYR A 68 -9.24 -2.20 5.52
N TRP A 69 -9.50 -3.07 6.49
CA TRP A 69 -9.58 -2.68 7.89
C TRP A 69 -8.44 -3.31 8.68
N ILE A 70 -7.72 -2.48 9.43
CA ILE A 70 -6.66 -2.90 10.34
C ILE A 70 -7.25 -2.88 11.75
N ASN A 71 -7.17 -4.00 12.47
CA ASN A 71 -7.70 -4.21 13.81
C ASN A 71 -9.21 -3.87 13.97
N ASP A 72 -9.98 -3.90 12.87
CA ASP A 72 -11.39 -3.45 12.82
C ASP A 72 -11.59 -1.95 13.19
N GLU A 73 -10.50 -1.17 13.31
CA GLU A 73 -10.52 0.21 13.78
C GLU A 73 -10.07 1.22 12.72
N LYS A 74 -9.01 0.91 11.98
CA LYS A 74 -8.46 1.81 10.97
C LYS A 74 -8.78 1.34 9.56
N GLU A 75 -9.57 2.14 8.84
CA GLU A 75 -9.78 1.95 7.41
C GLU A 75 -8.57 2.50 6.63
N VAL A 76 -8.08 1.71 5.68
CA VAL A 76 -7.03 2.11 4.75
C VAL A 76 -7.41 1.73 3.32
N THR A 77 -6.98 2.53 2.38
CA THR A 77 -7.09 2.26 0.95
C THR A 77 -5.76 1.75 0.43
N ILE A 78 -5.79 0.66 -0.33
CA ILE A 78 -4.66 0.21 -1.12
C ILE A 78 -4.99 0.43 -2.59
N CYS A 79 -4.03 0.94 -3.32
CA CYS A 79 -4.17 1.24 -4.72
C CYS A 79 -2.98 0.59 -5.46
N TRP A 80 -3.24 -0.13 -6.54
CA TRP A 80 -2.23 -0.85 -7.31
C TRP A 80 -2.63 -0.98 -8.78
N PRO A 81 -1.69 -1.30 -9.70
CA PRO A 81 -2.03 -1.64 -11.08
C PRO A 81 -2.89 -2.91 -11.14
N GLU A 82 -3.87 -2.96 -12.02
CA GLU A 82 -4.81 -4.09 -12.11
C GLU A 82 -4.12 -5.45 -12.19
N TYR A 83 -3.05 -5.58 -12.97
CA TYR A 83 -2.32 -6.86 -13.13
C TYR A 83 -1.64 -7.36 -11.84
N TRP A 84 -1.47 -6.50 -10.81
CA TRP A 84 -0.91 -6.94 -9.53
C TRP A 84 -1.83 -7.91 -8.79
N GLN A 85 -3.12 -7.98 -9.11
CA GLN A 85 -4.05 -8.97 -8.55
C GLN A 85 -3.64 -10.42 -8.87
N ASP A 86 -2.89 -10.62 -9.96
CA ASP A 86 -2.38 -11.93 -10.37
C ASP A 86 -0.99 -12.23 -9.79
N LEU A 87 -0.32 -11.23 -9.20
CA LEU A 87 1.05 -11.34 -8.65
C LEU A 87 1.10 -11.30 -7.12
N TYR A 88 0.10 -10.70 -6.48
CA TYR A 88 0.11 -10.47 -5.04
C TYR A 88 -1.16 -10.99 -4.37
N VAL A 89 -0.99 -11.42 -3.12
CA VAL A 89 -2.08 -11.65 -2.17
C VAL A 89 -1.98 -10.60 -1.07
N ILE A 90 -3.08 -9.89 -0.79
CA ILE A 90 -3.14 -8.89 0.27
C ILE A 90 -4.07 -9.40 1.35
N GLN A 91 -3.56 -9.45 2.58
CA GLN A 91 -4.34 -9.80 3.76
C GLN A 91 -4.36 -8.64 4.75
N ALA A 92 -5.55 -8.38 5.29
CA ALA A 92 -5.74 -7.44 6.38
C ALA A 92 -6.04 -8.18 7.69
N GLY A 93 -5.60 -7.62 8.80
CA GLY A 93 -5.79 -8.15 10.15
C GLY A 93 -5.18 -7.18 11.15
N GLN A 94 -4.15 -7.59 11.87
CA GLN A 94 -3.36 -6.68 12.73
C GLN A 94 -2.53 -5.67 11.94
N GLY A 95 -2.44 -5.85 10.62
CA GLY A 95 -1.78 -4.99 9.66
C GLY A 95 -2.21 -5.37 8.25
N ILE A 96 -1.59 -4.74 7.27
CA ILE A 96 -1.68 -5.11 5.86
C ILE A 96 -0.44 -5.92 5.50
N THR A 97 -0.62 -7.20 5.22
CA THR A 97 0.46 -8.08 4.76
C THR A 97 0.31 -8.34 3.27
N VAL A 98 1.40 -8.17 2.55
CA VAL A 98 1.49 -8.42 1.11
C VAL A 98 2.37 -9.64 0.88
N TYR A 99 1.87 -10.57 0.07
CA TYR A 99 2.55 -11.81 -0.26
C TYR A 99 2.83 -11.89 -1.75
N ASP A 100 3.96 -12.47 -2.13
CA ASP A 100 4.17 -13.02 -3.47
C ASP A 100 3.19 -14.17 -3.69
N LYS A 101 2.31 -14.01 -4.68
CA LYS A 101 1.23 -14.97 -4.92
C LYS A 101 1.76 -16.35 -5.32
N PHE A 102 2.85 -16.42 -6.07
CA PHE A 102 3.45 -17.69 -6.48
C PHE A 102 3.86 -18.53 -5.25
N SER A 103 4.65 -17.96 -4.35
CA SER A 103 5.10 -18.66 -3.14
C SER A 103 3.97 -18.92 -2.15
N TYR A 104 3.00 -17.99 -2.07
CA TYR A 104 1.81 -18.12 -1.24
C TYR A 104 0.95 -19.31 -1.66
N ASP A 105 0.60 -19.41 -2.96
CA ASP A 105 -0.24 -20.48 -3.50
C ASP A 105 0.49 -21.83 -3.42
N LEU A 106 1.80 -21.86 -3.67
CA LEU A 106 2.61 -23.08 -3.61
C LEU A 106 2.69 -23.68 -2.20
N SER A 107 2.66 -22.85 -1.18
CA SER A 107 2.82 -23.21 0.24
C SER A 107 1.51 -23.30 1.01
N ASP A 108 0.36 -23.29 0.34
CA ASP A 108 -0.96 -23.24 0.98
C ASP A 108 -1.09 -22.04 1.96
N GLY A 109 -0.49 -20.90 1.63
CA GLY A 109 -0.59 -19.64 2.38
C GLY A 109 0.41 -19.48 3.52
N VAL A 110 1.46 -20.29 3.58
CA VAL A 110 2.45 -20.25 4.67
C VAL A 110 3.65 -19.35 4.33
N MET A 111 4.05 -19.30 3.06
CA MET A 111 5.21 -18.55 2.59
C MET A 111 4.80 -17.36 1.71
N GLY A 112 5.79 -16.66 1.18
CA GLY A 112 5.60 -15.57 0.24
C GLY A 112 5.44 -14.20 0.88
N ASN A 113 5.54 -14.05 2.21
CA ASN A 113 5.47 -12.74 2.84
C ASN A 113 6.57 -11.82 2.29
N LEU A 114 6.16 -10.71 1.72
CA LEU A 114 7.05 -9.67 1.18
C LEU A 114 7.27 -8.56 2.20
N TRP A 115 6.19 -8.00 2.72
CA TRP A 115 6.20 -6.98 3.77
C TRP A 115 4.85 -6.91 4.50
N THR A 116 4.89 -6.33 5.68
CA THR A 116 3.70 -6.01 6.46
C THR A 116 3.75 -4.55 6.89
N ILE A 117 2.63 -3.84 6.77
CA ILE A 117 2.45 -2.51 7.36
C ILE A 117 1.54 -2.68 8.56
N ILE A 118 2.06 -2.44 9.77
CA ILE A 118 1.25 -2.36 10.99
C ILE A 118 0.95 -0.90 11.32
N VAL A 119 -0.13 -0.71 12.05
CA VAL A 119 -0.61 0.61 12.46
C VAL A 119 -0.83 0.61 13.96
N ASN A 120 -0.17 1.53 14.66
CA ASN A 120 -0.34 1.73 16.08
C ASN A 120 -0.85 3.15 16.33
N THR A 121 -1.64 3.38 17.37
CA THR A 121 -1.88 4.73 17.86
C THR A 121 -0.56 5.35 18.35
N HIS A 122 -0.49 6.68 18.41
CA HIS A 122 0.71 7.34 18.98
C HIS A 122 0.99 6.89 20.42
N GLU A 123 -0.07 6.68 21.22
CA GLU A 123 0.06 6.22 22.61
C GLU A 123 0.64 4.81 22.69
N GLU A 124 0.18 3.87 21.86
CA GLU A 124 0.71 2.51 21.80
C GLU A 124 2.15 2.48 21.32
N PHE A 125 2.49 3.29 20.32
CA PHE A 125 3.84 3.39 19.81
C PHE A 125 4.80 3.96 20.87
N GLU A 126 4.44 5.04 21.54
CA GLU A 126 5.23 5.63 22.62
C GLU A 126 5.42 4.64 23.76
N TRP A 127 4.36 3.96 24.22
CA TRP A 127 4.44 2.94 25.27
C TRP A 127 5.39 1.79 24.88
N TYR A 128 5.34 1.35 23.63
CA TYR A 128 6.25 0.30 23.15
C TYR A 128 7.70 0.80 23.12
N MET A 129 7.94 2.01 22.62
CA MET A 129 9.28 2.59 22.52
C MET A 129 9.90 2.92 23.89
N GLU A 130 9.11 3.25 24.92
CA GLU A 130 9.59 3.43 26.29
C GLU A 130 10.24 2.17 26.88
N SER A 131 9.84 0.99 26.42
CA SER A 131 10.39 -0.30 26.84
C SER A 131 11.68 -0.69 26.11
N GLU A 132 12.00 -0.01 25.03
CA GLU A 132 13.14 -0.25 24.14
C GLU A 132 14.15 0.89 24.24
N TYR A 133 15.41 0.64 23.86
CA TYR A 133 16.48 1.63 23.96
C TYR A 133 16.78 2.25 22.58
N TYR A 134 15.84 3.05 22.04
CA TYR A 134 16.04 3.83 20.83
C TYR A 134 16.27 5.30 21.17
N ASP A 135 17.29 5.92 20.55
CA ASP A 135 17.54 7.36 20.69
C ASP A 135 16.55 8.17 19.82
N ASP A 136 16.28 7.72 18.59
CA ASP A 136 15.27 8.30 17.70
C ASP A 136 14.57 7.16 16.92
N PRO A 137 13.44 6.63 17.45
CA PRO A 137 12.75 5.51 16.81
C PRO A 137 12.22 5.80 15.41
N TYR A 138 12.17 7.08 15.02
CA TYR A 138 11.80 7.47 13.65
C TYR A 138 12.97 7.39 12.66
N ALA A 139 14.20 7.35 13.14
CA ALA A 139 15.42 7.30 12.34
C ALA A 139 16.18 5.97 12.44
N GLU A 140 15.70 5.04 13.27
CA GLU A 140 16.37 3.79 13.56
C GLU A 140 15.58 2.58 13.05
N ILE A 141 16.29 1.47 12.79
CA ILE A 141 15.66 0.18 12.52
C ILE A 141 15.12 -0.37 13.83
N LEU A 142 13.82 -0.61 13.87
CA LEU A 142 13.13 -1.12 15.04
C LEU A 142 13.13 -2.65 15.03
N GLY A 143 13.53 -3.26 16.14
CA GLY A 143 13.57 -4.70 16.30
C GLY A 143 14.27 -5.41 15.14
N ALA A 144 13.64 -6.45 14.61
CA ALA A 144 14.18 -7.24 13.52
C ALA A 144 13.62 -6.74 12.17
N ASN A 145 14.26 -5.74 11.58
CA ASN A 145 13.98 -5.30 10.22
C ASN A 145 12.65 -4.54 10.03
N SER A 146 12.36 -3.59 10.91
CA SER A 146 11.20 -2.71 10.78
C SER A 146 11.57 -1.23 10.91
N ALA A 147 10.73 -0.34 10.36
CA ALA A 147 10.93 1.11 10.43
C ALA A 147 9.59 1.86 10.37
N VAL A 148 9.54 3.01 11.02
CA VAL A 148 8.43 3.95 10.86
C VAL A 148 8.50 4.56 9.47
N ILE A 149 7.46 4.36 8.65
CA ILE A 149 7.37 4.88 7.28
C ILE A 149 6.56 6.18 7.19
N GLY A 150 5.68 6.44 8.15
CA GLY A 150 4.88 7.66 8.18
C GLY A 150 3.98 7.76 9.38
N THR A 151 3.30 8.90 9.50
CA THR A 151 2.34 9.19 10.58
C THR A 151 1.16 10.00 10.04
N ASP A 152 0.00 9.90 10.70
CA ASP A 152 -1.08 10.85 10.61
C ASP A 152 -1.41 11.41 12.02
N ASP A 153 -2.54 12.10 12.18
CA ASP A 153 -2.92 12.73 13.45
C ASP A 153 -3.15 11.72 14.59
N GLU A 154 -3.49 10.47 14.26
CA GLU A 154 -3.89 9.45 15.23
C GLU A 154 -2.93 8.26 15.27
N TYR A 155 -2.21 7.98 14.16
CA TYR A 155 -1.50 6.71 13.97
C TYR A 155 -0.06 6.88 13.51
N VAL A 156 0.75 5.87 13.87
CA VAL A 156 2.11 5.62 13.38
C VAL A 156 2.09 4.36 12.51
N TYR A 157 2.67 4.45 11.33
CA TYR A 157 2.72 3.37 10.34
C TYR A 157 4.12 2.78 10.27
N ILE A 158 4.22 1.48 10.51
CA ILE A 158 5.49 0.76 10.63
C ILE A 158 5.54 -0.31 9.56
N LEU A 159 6.56 -0.25 8.71
CA LEU A 159 6.90 -1.30 7.76
C LEU A 159 7.72 -2.37 8.46
N ILE A 160 7.38 -3.63 8.23
CA ILE A 160 8.11 -4.80 8.72
C ILE A 160 8.47 -5.65 7.50
N LEU A 161 9.75 -5.99 7.35
CA LEU A 161 10.20 -6.97 6.37
C LEU A 161 10.43 -8.33 7.04
N PRO A 162 10.17 -9.44 6.34
CA PRO A 162 10.44 -10.76 6.88
C PRO A 162 11.94 -10.98 7.13
N THR A 163 12.26 -11.69 8.20
CA THR A 163 13.65 -12.05 8.57
C THR A 163 14.00 -13.47 8.16
N ASP A 164 13.02 -14.27 7.82
CA ASP A 164 13.16 -15.66 7.42
C ASP A 164 12.99 -15.82 5.91
N VAL A 165 13.47 -16.96 5.39
CA VAL A 165 13.26 -17.35 3.99
C VAL A 165 11.77 -17.58 3.74
N GLN A 166 11.22 -16.85 2.77
CA GLN A 166 9.80 -16.83 2.44
C GLN A 166 9.47 -17.59 1.14
N ILE A 167 10.40 -18.39 0.65
CA ILE A 167 10.29 -19.16 -0.60
C ILE A 167 10.73 -20.59 -0.40
N ASP A 168 10.22 -21.49 -1.23
CA ASP A 168 10.74 -22.85 -1.33
C ASP A 168 11.96 -22.85 -2.26
N LEU A 169 13.15 -23.02 -1.69
CA LEU A 169 14.42 -23.04 -2.42
C LEU A 169 14.61 -24.25 -3.36
N GLU A 170 13.76 -25.26 -3.27
CA GLU A 170 13.76 -26.43 -4.17
C GLU A 170 12.95 -26.17 -5.45
N VAL A 171 12.18 -25.09 -5.48
CA VAL A 171 11.34 -24.74 -6.64
C VAL A 171 12.13 -23.82 -7.57
N GLU A 172 12.22 -24.25 -8.83
CA GLU A 172 12.91 -23.51 -9.87
C GLU A 172 12.33 -22.10 -10.06
N HIS A 173 13.17 -21.08 -10.10
CA HIS A 173 12.84 -19.66 -10.28
C HIS A 173 12.01 -19.02 -9.16
N ALA A 174 11.71 -19.69 -8.04
CA ALA A 174 10.97 -19.07 -6.94
C ALA A 174 11.67 -17.81 -6.39
N GLY A 175 13.01 -17.83 -6.34
CA GLY A 175 13.81 -16.68 -5.89
C GLY A 175 13.70 -15.48 -6.82
N GLU A 176 13.70 -15.71 -8.14
CA GLU A 176 13.56 -14.66 -9.15
C GLU A 176 12.17 -14.03 -9.11
N TYR A 177 11.11 -14.82 -8.94
CA TYR A 177 9.74 -14.33 -8.85
C TYR A 177 9.53 -13.49 -7.59
N TYR A 178 9.98 -14.01 -6.45
CA TYR A 178 9.93 -13.31 -5.17
C TYR A 178 10.75 -12.00 -5.22
N GLY A 179 11.94 -12.02 -5.78
CA GLY A 179 12.79 -10.84 -5.96
C GLY A 179 12.09 -9.77 -6.80
N ALA A 180 11.51 -10.15 -7.95
CA ALA A 180 10.77 -9.23 -8.80
C ALA A 180 9.52 -8.65 -8.10
N ALA A 181 8.86 -9.44 -7.23
CA ALA A 181 7.77 -8.94 -6.41
C ALA A 181 8.26 -7.93 -5.36
N MET A 182 9.40 -8.19 -4.71
CA MET A 182 10.03 -7.27 -3.75
C MET A 182 10.45 -5.94 -4.37
N ASP A 183 10.83 -5.90 -5.64
CA ASP A 183 11.24 -4.68 -6.36
C ASP A 183 10.12 -3.62 -6.42
N ASN A 184 8.86 -4.03 -6.27
CA ASN A 184 7.72 -3.13 -6.24
C ASN A 184 7.43 -2.52 -4.84
N LYS A 185 8.18 -2.90 -3.81
CA LYS A 185 7.96 -2.49 -2.41
C LYS A 185 7.91 -0.97 -2.25
N GLU A 186 8.92 -0.27 -2.76
CA GLU A 186 9.01 1.19 -2.58
C GLU A 186 7.85 1.92 -3.22
N LYS A 187 7.45 1.49 -4.43
CA LYS A 187 6.29 2.04 -5.10
C LYS A 187 5.00 1.78 -4.31
N PHE A 188 4.78 0.55 -3.87
CA PHE A 188 3.61 0.21 -3.06
C PHE A 188 3.51 1.08 -1.81
N ILE A 189 4.62 1.26 -1.08
CA ILE A 189 4.65 2.07 0.13
C ILE A 189 4.36 3.55 -0.19
N ALA A 190 4.98 4.11 -1.22
CA ALA A 190 4.73 5.50 -1.62
C ALA A 190 3.26 5.73 -1.96
N ASP A 191 2.67 4.84 -2.74
CA ASP A 191 1.27 4.90 -3.14
C ASP A 191 0.33 4.73 -1.92
N PHE A 192 0.64 3.78 -1.02
CA PHE A 192 -0.10 3.58 0.21
C PHE A 192 -0.12 4.84 1.09
N LEU A 193 1.05 5.45 1.31
CA LEU A 193 1.14 6.68 2.11
C LEU A 193 0.36 7.83 1.46
N ALA A 194 0.49 8.00 0.14
CA ALA A 194 -0.15 9.08 -0.60
C ALA A 194 -1.68 8.96 -0.60
N VAL A 195 -2.22 7.78 -0.91
CA VAL A 195 -3.68 7.57 -1.02
C VAL A 195 -4.39 7.66 0.33
N ASN A 196 -3.68 7.36 1.42
CA ASN A 196 -4.21 7.46 2.79
C ASN A 196 -3.87 8.80 3.46
N HIS A 197 -3.26 9.75 2.74
CA HIS A 197 -2.87 11.07 3.26
C HIS A 197 -1.93 11.01 4.47
N ILE A 198 -1.06 10.00 4.50
CA ILE A 198 -0.11 9.78 5.58
C ILE A 198 1.14 10.65 5.33
N THR A 199 1.57 11.39 6.35
CA THR A 199 2.81 12.17 6.29
C THR A 199 4.02 11.23 6.28
N VAL A 200 4.84 11.31 5.22
CA VAL A 200 6.03 10.47 5.05
C VAL A 200 7.05 10.76 6.16
N ASN A 201 7.63 9.73 6.74
CA ASN A 201 8.77 9.87 7.61
C ASN A 201 10.07 10.00 6.80
N GLU A 202 10.54 11.22 6.60
CA GLU A 202 11.78 11.51 5.85
C GLU A 202 13.07 10.99 6.53
N LYS A 203 12.98 10.60 7.80
CA LYS A 203 14.11 10.01 8.54
C LYS A 203 14.15 8.48 8.47
N ALA A 204 13.13 7.86 7.88
CA ALA A 204 13.04 6.39 7.84
C ALA A 204 14.33 5.77 7.32
N PRO A 205 14.92 4.80 8.03
CA PRO A 205 16.08 4.07 7.54
C PRO A 205 15.69 3.23 6.33
N ASN A 206 16.65 3.00 5.44
CA ASN A 206 16.44 2.10 4.31
C ASN A 206 16.45 0.65 4.82
N LEU A 207 15.34 -0.05 4.64
CA LEU A 207 15.22 -1.48 4.90
C LEU A 207 15.50 -2.25 3.59
N ASN A 208 16.67 -2.89 3.53
CA ASN A 208 17.09 -3.74 2.42
C ASN A 208 16.94 -5.22 2.78
#